data_7b2b2cf9dd9fdfa84049c8e1212b189d
#
_entry.id   7b2b2cf9dd9fdfa84049c8e1212b189d
#
_cell.length_a   1.000
_cell.length_b   1.000
_cell.length_c   1.000
_cell.angle_alpha   90.00
_cell.angle_beta   90.00
_cell.angle_gamma   90.00
#
_symmetry.space_group_name_H-M   'P 1'
#
loop_
_entity.id
_entity.type
_entity.pdbx_description
1 polymer ?
#
loop_
_entity_poly.entity_id
_entity_poly.type
_entity_poly.pdbx_seq_one_letter_code
_entity_poly.pdbx_strand_id
1 'polypeptide(L)'
;MPTADEIDAPPAIRSRLRKLGIERPDDLVLHLPLRYEDETRVTPIAEAPVGWPVQVEAVVLDVALRQAPRRQLVARVSDAGGEGSTLFLRFLSFYGSQKSGLQAARDAGRRLRIFGEIRDGFLGREMVHPRYRFLSDDENGGESDVDALPPSLTPVYPSTAGLAQGTLRRLIARALRAADLAELLADGWREQHA
;
A
#
# COMPACT_ATOMS: atom_id res chain seq x y z
N MET A 1 -27.07 7.61 -17.41
CA MET A 1 -26.63 8.31 -16.21
C MET A 1 -26.88 7.39 -15.03
N PRO A 2 -25.87 7.06 -14.19
CA PRO A 2 -26.17 6.31 -12.97
C PRO A 2 -27.16 7.12 -12.15
N THR A 3 -28.16 6.45 -11.58
CA THR A 3 -29.07 7.06 -10.62
C THR A 3 -28.27 7.51 -9.40
N ALA A 4 -28.70 8.54 -8.68
CA ALA A 4 -28.01 9.07 -7.48
C ALA A 4 -27.75 7.98 -6.43
N ASP A 5 -28.43 6.87 -6.51
CA ASP A 5 -28.36 5.70 -5.60
C ASP A 5 -27.35 4.62 -6.05
N GLU A 6 -26.68 4.76 -7.19
CA GLU A 6 -25.81 3.71 -7.71
C GLU A 6 -24.32 4.08 -7.61
N ILE A 7 -23.50 3.13 -7.08
CA ILE A 7 -22.04 3.31 -7.03
C ILE A 7 -21.50 3.38 -8.46
N ASP A 8 -20.89 4.51 -8.82
CA ASP A 8 -20.24 4.71 -10.10
C ASP A 8 -18.92 3.93 -10.14
N ALA A 9 -19.00 2.67 -10.55
CA ALA A 9 -17.89 1.75 -10.69
C ALA A 9 -18.21 0.67 -11.75
N PRO A 10 -17.19 0.08 -12.40
CA PRO A 10 -17.39 -1.02 -13.35
C PRO A 10 -18.19 -2.18 -12.74
N PRO A 11 -18.99 -2.93 -13.52
CA PRO A 11 -19.81 -4.03 -13.01
C PRO A 11 -19.04 -5.07 -12.21
N ALA A 12 -17.81 -5.41 -12.62
CA ALA A 12 -16.93 -6.34 -11.90
C ALA A 12 -16.54 -5.81 -10.51
N ILE A 13 -16.35 -4.51 -10.34
CA ILE A 13 -16.06 -3.89 -9.05
C ILE A 13 -17.31 -3.86 -8.19
N ARG A 14 -18.48 -3.46 -8.74
CA ARG A 14 -19.76 -3.48 -8.02
C ARG A 14 -20.10 -4.89 -7.50
N SER A 15 -19.88 -5.93 -8.30
CA SER A 15 -20.07 -7.31 -7.86
C SER A 15 -19.18 -7.70 -6.66
N ARG A 16 -17.97 -7.15 -6.58
CA ARG A 16 -17.06 -7.38 -5.44
C ARG A 16 -17.46 -6.56 -4.21
N LEU A 17 -17.93 -5.34 -4.40
CA LEU A 17 -18.46 -4.49 -3.33
C LEU A 17 -19.67 -5.15 -2.66
N ARG A 18 -20.59 -5.73 -3.44
CA ARG A 18 -21.75 -6.47 -2.90
C ARG A 18 -21.35 -7.63 -1.99
N LYS A 19 -20.21 -8.30 -2.25
CA LYS A 19 -19.68 -9.35 -1.34
C LYS A 19 -19.25 -8.81 0.02
N LEU A 20 -19.05 -7.51 0.15
CA LEU A 20 -18.76 -6.80 1.39
C LEU A 20 -20.00 -6.16 2.00
N GLY A 21 -21.19 -6.38 1.41
CA GLY A 21 -22.43 -5.72 1.83
C GLY A 21 -22.51 -4.25 1.39
N ILE A 22 -21.68 -3.82 0.43
CA ILE A 22 -21.65 -2.44 -0.08
C ILE A 22 -22.45 -2.40 -1.38
N GLU A 23 -23.64 -1.81 -1.33
CA GLU A 23 -24.55 -1.71 -2.48
C GLU A 23 -24.83 -0.28 -2.90
N ARG A 24 -24.78 0.67 -1.97
CA ARG A 24 -25.10 2.09 -2.12
C ARG A 24 -23.90 2.98 -1.84
N PRO A 25 -23.86 4.22 -2.31
CA PRO A 25 -22.80 5.17 -1.98
C PRO A 25 -22.61 5.39 -0.48
N ASP A 26 -23.70 5.42 0.30
CA ASP A 26 -23.66 5.60 1.75
C ASP A 26 -22.95 4.44 2.47
N ASP A 27 -23.07 3.22 1.94
CA ASP A 27 -22.35 2.06 2.50
C ASP A 27 -20.83 2.23 2.38
N LEU A 28 -20.35 2.93 1.33
CA LEU A 28 -18.94 3.28 1.19
C LEU A 28 -18.47 4.27 2.28
N VAL A 29 -19.35 5.23 2.65
CA VAL A 29 -19.04 6.20 3.71
C VAL A 29 -18.93 5.51 5.06
N LEU A 30 -19.80 4.52 5.31
CA LEU A 30 -19.84 3.74 6.55
C LEU A 30 -18.82 2.57 6.56
N HIS A 31 -18.13 2.31 5.46
CA HIS A 31 -17.12 1.26 5.39
C HIS A 31 -15.82 1.73 6.04
N LEU A 32 -15.69 1.51 7.34
CA LEU A 32 -14.58 2.02 8.14
C LEU A 32 -13.28 1.25 7.91
N PRO A 33 -12.12 1.88 8.01
CA PRO A 33 -10.83 1.20 7.91
C PRO A 33 -10.57 0.30 9.12
N LEU A 34 -9.91 -0.82 8.89
CA LEU A 34 -9.42 -1.74 9.94
C LEU A 34 -8.25 -1.15 10.72
N ARG A 35 -7.41 -0.41 10.02
CA ARG A 35 -6.19 0.24 10.54
C ARG A 35 -5.71 1.32 9.60
N TYR A 36 -4.74 2.07 10.08
CA TYR A 36 -4.00 3.03 9.28
C TYR A 36 -2.53 2.62 9.20
N GLU A 37 -1.90 2.84 8.05
CA GLU A 37 -0.48 2.59 7.80
C GLU A 37 0.23 3.92 7.58
N ASP A 38 1.38 4.12 8.24
CA ASP A 38 2.19 5.33 8.11
C ASP A 38 3.12 5.19 6.88
N GLU A 39 2.64 5.68 5.76
CA GLU A 39 3.40 5.80 4.52
C GLU A 39 3.82 7.27 4.26
N THR A 40 3.69 8.15 5.25
CA THR A 40 3.95 9.60 5.10
C THR A 40 5.43 9.96 5.12
N ARG A 41 6.28 9.02 5.50
CA ARG A 41 7.72 9.22 5.64
C ARG A 41 8.51 8.00 5.17
N VAL A 42 9.74 8.23 4.77
CA VAL A 42 10.73 7.20 4.48
C VAL A 42 11.65 7.08 5.69
N THR A 43 11.87 5.86 6.16
CA THR A 43 12.78 5.56 7.28
C THR A 43 14.03 4.89 6.74
N PRO A 44 15.25 5.33 7.09
CA PRO A 44 16.47 4.61 6.75
C PRO A 44 16.44 3.17 7.27
N ILE A 45 16.98 2.22 6.50
CA ILE A 45 16.96 0.79 6.90
C ILE A 45 17.64 0.60 8.26
N ALA A 46 18.70 1.34 8.56
CA ALA A 46 19.42 1.26 9.84
C ALA A 46 18.52 1.62 11.04
N GLU A 47 17.66 2.61 10.88
CA GLU A 47 16.81 3.18 11.93
C GLU A 47 15.44 2.49 12.03
N ALA A 48 15.08 1.68 11.05
CA ALA A 48 13.77 1.07 10.97
C ALA A 48 13.57 0.05 12.11
N PRO A 49 12.52 0.19 12.93
CA PRO A 49 12.28 -0.69 14.07
C PRO A 49 11.84 -2.10 13.61
N VAL A 50 12.33 -3.11 14.31
CA VAL A 50 11.89 -4.51 14.13
C VAL A 50 10.49 -4.69 14.72
N GLY A 51 9.63 -5.45 14.04
CA GLY A 51 8.26 -5.74 14.46
C GLY A 51 7.23 -4.68 14.07
N TRP A 52 7.65 -3.62 13.36
CA TRP A 52 6.75 -2.56 12.92
C TRP A 52 6.75 -2.38 11.42
N PRO A 53 5.60 -2.07 10.81
CA PRO A 53 5.53 -1.69 9.41
C PRO A 53 6.21 -0.33 9.21
N VAL A 54 7.11 -0.27 8.23
CA VAL A 54 7.81 0.97 7.86
C VAL A 54 7.89 1.09 6.35
N GLN A 55 8.07 2.32 5.87
CA GLN A 55 8.39 2.61 4.49
C GLN A 55 9.87 2.95 4.37
N VAL A 56 10.56 2.25 3.46
CA VAL A 56 11.96 2.48 3.15
C VAL A 56 12.13 2.73 1.65
N GLU A 57 13.18 3.45 1.27
CA GLU A 57 13.62 3.55 -0.11
C GLU A 57 14.98 2.89 -0.28
N ALA A 58 15.11 2.08 -1.31
CA ALA A 58 16.29 1.28 -1.52
C ALA A 58 16.56 0.98 -2.98
N VAL A 59 17.79 0.64 -3.31
CA VAL A 59 18.21 0.06 -4.59
C VAL A 59 18.41 -1.44 -4.45
N VAL A 60 18.15 -2.18 -5.53
CA VAL A 60 18.34 -3.63 -5.55
C VAL A 60 19.81 -3.94 -5.79
N LEU A 61 20.43 -4.69 -4.87
CA LEU A 61 21.81 -5.16 -5.00
C LEU A 61 21.91 -6.54 -5.63
N ASP A 62 20.97 -7.44 -5.29
CA ASP A 62 20.97 -8.82 -5.78
C ASP A 62 19.56 -9.40 -5.80
N VAL A 63 19.31 -10.33 -6.74
CA VAL A 63 18.05 -11.06 -6.87
C VAL A 63 18.34 -12.53 -7.09
N ALA A 64 17.97 -13.37 -6.13
CA ALA A 64 18.24 -14.80 -6.14
C ALA A 64 16.97 -15.64 -5.98
N LEU A 65 16.94 -16.79 -6.62
CA LEU A 65 15.98 -17.86 -6.34
C LEU A 65 16.61 -18.85 -5.36
N ARG A 66 16.00 -19.02 -4.19
CA ARG A 66 16.39 -20.03 -3.23
C ARG A 66 15.40 -21.19 -3.25
N GLN A 67 15.93 -22.44 -3.21
CA GLN A 67 15.11 -23.64 -3.33
C GLN A 67 14.78 -24.26 -1.95
N ALA A 68 15.61 -24.03 -0.96
CA ALA A 68 15.47 -24.62 0.36
C ALA A 68 15.20 -23.54 1.45
N PRO A 69 14.37 -23.81 2.45
CA PRO A 69 13.49 -24.99 2.64
C PRO A 69 12.27 -24.99 1.71
N ARG A 70 11.98 -23.87 1.04
CA ARG A 70 10.93 -23.69 0.00
C ARG A 70 11.47 -22.82 -1.11
N ARG A 71 10.93 -23.01 -2.32
CA ARG A 71 11.20 -22.11 -3.43
C ARG A 71 10.72 -20.71 -3.08
N GLN A 72 11.62 -19.75 -3.10
CA GLN A 72 11.36 -18.36 -2.78
C GLN A 72 12.23 -17.42 -3.60
N LEU A 73 11.70 -16.26 -3.89
CA LEU A 73 12.45 -15.15 -4.47
C LEU A 73 12.97 -14.28 -3.33
N VAL A 74 14.26 -14.00 -3.35
CA VAL A 74 14.93 -13.14 -2.37
C VAL A 74 15.62 -12.03 -3.12
N ALA A 75 15.30 -10.78 -2.78
CA ALA A 75 16.04 -9.62 -3.25
C ALA A 75 16.77 -8.99 -2.06
N ARG A 76 18.05 -8.71 -2.21
CA ARG A 76 18.84 -7.91 -1.26
C ARG A 76 18.83 -6.48 -1.73
N VAL A 77 18.44 -5.57 -0.86
CA VAL A 77 18.36 -4.14 -1.13
C VAL A 77 19.19 -3.36 -0.11
N SER A 78 19.59 -2.15 -0.45
CA SER A 78 20.30 -1.22 0.43
C SER A 78 19.68 0.16 0.30
N ASP A 79 19.86 1.01 1.31
CA ASP A 79 19.47 2.42 1.24
C ASP A 79 19.99 3.05 -0.06
N ALA A 80 19.26 4.01 -0.59
CA ALA A 80 19.62 4.71 -1.81
C ALA A 80 21.02 5.35 -1.67
N GLY A 81 21.99 4.82 -2.41
CA GLY A 81 23.41 5.17 -2.29
C GLY A 81 24.32 3.94 -2.22
N GLY A 82 23.78 2.75 -1.93
CA GLY A 82 24.47 1.46 -2.04
C GLY A 82 25.44 1.10 -0.91
N GLU A 83 25.84 2.05 -0.07
CA GLU A 83 26.79 1.85 1.05
C GLU A 83 26.10 1.74 2.42
N GLY A 84 24.77 1.76 2.45
CA GLY A 84 23.97 1.74 3.66
C GLY A 84 23.67 0.33 4.18
N SER A 85 22.80 0.29 5.17
CA SER A 85 22.28 -0.95 5.74
C SER A 85 21.53 -1.78 4.71
N THR A 86 21.59 -3.10 4.84
CA THR A 86 20.93 -4.02 3.91
C THR A 86 19.67 -4.63 4.50
N LEU A 87 18.70 -4.90 3.62
CA LEU A 87 17.43 -5.53 3.93
C LEU A 87 17.14 -6.63 2.89
N PHE A 88 16.60 -7.76 3.34
CA PHE A 88 16.16 -8.84 2.47
C PHE A 88 14.65 -8.80 2.25
N LEU A 89 14.24 -8.73 0.99
CA LEU A 89 12.84 -8.86 0.59
C LEU A 89 12.58 -10.32 0.20
N ARG A 90 11.68 -10.99 0.89
CA ARG A 90 11.38 -12.40 0.67
C ARG A 90 9.97 -12.60 0.14
N PHE A 91 9.85 -13.32 -0.96
CA PHE A 91 8.60 -13.67 -1.58
C PHE A 91 8.47 -15.20 -1.67
N LEU A 92 7.64 -15.77 -0.81
CA LEU A 92 7.38 -17.22 -0.75
C LEU A 92 6.46 -17.67 -1.89
N SER A 93 5.69 -16.72 -2.44
CA SER A 93 4.88 -16.87 -3.64
C SER A 93 5.17 -15.66 -4.53
N PHE A 94 5.51 -15.88 -5.79
CA PHE A 94 5.90 -14.84 -6.72
C PHE A 94 5.60 -15.23 -8.17
N TYR A 95 5.44 -14.24 -9.03
CA TYR A 95 5.31 -14.40 -10.47
C TYR A 95 6.65 -14.18 -11.19
N GLY A 96 6.80 -14.75 -12.38
CA GLY A 96 7.99 -14.53 -13.21
C GLY A 96 8.26 -13.06 -13.50
N SER A 97 7.21 -12.28 -13.75
CA SER A 97 7.30 -10.81 -13.95
C SER A 97 7.85 -10.07 -12.75
N GLN A 98 7.59 -10.54 -11.53
CA GLN A 98 8.14 -9.94 -10.32
C GLN A 98 9.66 -10.14 -10.25
N LYS A 99 10.13 -11.36 -10.57
CA LYS A 99 11.57 -11.64 -10.65
C LYS A 99 12.24 -10.78 -11.69
N SER A 100 11.74 -10.78 -12.94
CA SER A 100 12.33 -10.00 -14.03
C SER A 100 12.29 -8.49 -13.78
N GLY A 101 11.22 -7.98 -13.16
CA GLY A 101 11.12 -6.58 -12.78
C GLY A 101 12.18 -6.16 -11.75
N LEU A 102 12.41 -6.98 -10.71
CA LEU A 102 13.45 -6.72 -9.71
C LEU A 102 14.88 -6.84 -10.30
N GLN A 103 15.09 -7.79 -11.23
CA GLN A 103 16.37 -7.90 -11.94
C GLN A 103 16.63 -6.68 -12.82
N ALA A 104 15.63 -6.24 -13.58
CA ALA A 104 15.75 -5.04 -14.41
C ALA A 104 16.00 -3.77 -13.56
N ALA A 105 15.34 -3.67 -12.39
CA ALA A 105 15.59 -2.56 -11.46
C ALA A 105 17.01 -2.58 -10.90
N ARG A 106 17.57 -3.76 -10.59
CA ARG A 106 18.97 -3.91 -10.19
C ARG A 106 19.92 -3.43 -11.28
N ASP A 107 19.69 -3.90 -12.52
CA ASP A 107 20.58 -3.62 -13.63
C ASP A 107 20.55 -2.14 -14.04
N ALA A 108 19.44 -1.45 -13.83
CA ALA A 108 19.25 -0.03 -14.05
C ALA A 108 19.59 0.86 -12.83
N GLY A 109 19.92 0.28 -11.66
CA GLY A 109 20.10 1.06 -10.42
C GLY A 109 18.83 1.76 -9.94
N ARG A 110 17.66 1.29 -10.38
CA ARG A 110 16.38 1.95 -10.12
C ARG A 110 15.98 1.86 -8.65
N ARG A 111 15.55 2.98 -8.08
CA ARG A 111 15.06 3.03 -6.70
C ARG A 111 13.68 2.36 -6.57
N LEU A 112 13.48 1.73 -5.42
CA LEU A 112 12.22 1.14 -4.99
C LEU A 112 11.76 1.83 -3.71
N ARG A 113 10.47 2.11 -3.61
CA ARG A 113 9.82 2.41 -2.34
C ARG A 113 9.12 1.14 -1.87
N ILE A 114 9.42 0.73 -0.65
CA ILE A 114 9.08 -0.57 -0.09
C ILE A 114 8.37 -0.34 1.24
N PHE A 115 7.23 -1.00 1.44
CA PHE A 115 6.48 -0.93 2.69
C PHE A 115 6.24 -2.34 3.25
N GLY A 116 6.57 -2.55 4.50
CA GLY A 116 6.39 -3.82 5.18
C GLY A 116 6.92 -3.82 6.60
N GLU A 117 6.64 -4.89 7.33
CA GLU A 117 7.17 -5.13 8.67
C GLU A 117 8.59 -5.70 8.58
N ILE A 118 9.53 -5.06 9.26
CA ILE A 118 10.89 -5.58 9.39
C ILE A 118 10.91 -6.65 10.47
N ARG A 119 11.59 -7.75 10.17
CA ARG A 119 11.83 -8.87 11.08
C ARG A 119 13.30 -9.26 11.05
N ASP A 120 13.78 -9.83 12.15
CA ASP A 120 15.07 -10.51 12.15
C ASP A 120 14.91 -11.90 11.54
N GLY A 121 15.66 -12.18 10.51
CA GLY A 121 15.65 -13.44 9.77
C GLY A 121 17.03 -14.07 9.71
N PHE A 122 17.11 -15.29 9.14
CA PHE A 122 18.36 -16.03 9.03
C PHE A 122 19.44 -15.30 8.20
N LEU A 123 19.03 -14.49 7.25
CA LEU A 123 19.94 -13.71 6.38
C LEU A 123 20.25 -12.32 6.93
N GLY A 124 19.66 -11.95 8.06
CA GLY A 124 19.65 -10.60 8.59
C GLY A 124 18.26 -10.00 8.62
N ARG A 125 18.16 -8.67 8.64
CA ARG A 125 16.86 -7.99 8.62
C ARG A 125 16.11 -8.28 7.34
N GLU A 126 14.84 -8.66 7.45
CA GLU A 126 14.03 -9.05 6.30
C GLU A 126 12.59 -8.50 6.36
N MET A 127 11.98 -8.33 5.20
CA MET A 127 10.55 -8.16 5.02
C MET A 127 9.99 -9.33 4.21
N VAL A 128 8.90 -9.95 4.69
CA VAL A 128 8.23 -11.05 4.00
C VAL A 128 7.00 -10.53 3.27
N HIS A 129 6.94 -10.74 1.97
CA HIS A 129 5.88 -10.21 1.09
C HIS A 129 5.64 -8.71 1.24
N PRO A 130 6.69 -7.85 1.24
CA PRO A 130 6.47 -6.42 1.29
C PRO A 130 5.70 -5.93 0.05
N ARG A 131 4.98 -4.83 0.20
CA ARG A 131 4.52 -4.05 -0.95
C ARG A 131 5.69 -3.22 -1.45
N TYR A 132 5.83 -3.06 -2.74
CA TYR A 132 6.84 -2.17 -3.31
C TYR A 132 6.37 -1.59 -4.64
N ARG A 133 6.97 -0.48 -5.01
CA ARG A 133 6.84 0.15 -6.32
C ARG A 133 8.20 0.65 -6.78
N PHE A 134 8.39 0.70 -8.09
CA PHE A 134 9.54 1.33 -8.70
C PHE A 134 9.30 2.84 -8.75
N LEU A 135 10.26 3.62 -8.29
CA LEU A 135 10.22 5.06 -8.40
C LEU A 135 10.60 5.50 -9.81
N SER A 136 10.07 6.63 -10.24
CA SER A 136 10.45 7.22 -11.52
C SER A 136 11.83 7.83 -11.41
N ASP A 137 12.69 7.57 -12.39
CA ASP A 137 13.95 8.27 -12.53
C ASP A 137 13.69 9.54 -13.38
N ASP A 138 13.18 10.60 -12.75
CA ASP A 138 13.09 11.88 -13.43
C ASP A 138 14.49 12.45 -13.58
N GLU A 139 14.93 12.62 -14.83
CA GLU A 139 16.26 13.17 -15.21
C GLU A 139 16.51 14.57 -14.60
N ASN A 140 15.48 15.22 -14.07
CA ASN A 140 15.56 16.54 -13.42
C ASN A 140 15.65 16.49 -11.88
N GLY A 141 15.79 15.30 -11.26
CA GLY A 141 15.98 15.18 -9.81
C GLY A 141 14.77 15.62 -8.96
N GLY A 142 13.62 15.86 -9.57
CA GLY A 142 12.37 16.16 -8.91
C GLY A 142 11.61 14.88 -8.58
N GLU A 143 11.03 14.80 -7.38
CA GLU A 143 10.04 13.78 -7.07
C GLU A 143 8.82 14.04 -7.98
N SER A 144 8.46 13.10 -8.87
CA SER A 144 7.25 13.24 -9.65
C SER A 144 6.04 13.21 -8.70
N ASP A 145 4.96 13.91 -9.02
CA ASP A 145 3.71 13.87 -8.24
C ASP A 145 3.24 12.43 -7.99
N VAL A 146 3.62 11.50 -8.88
CA VAL A 146 3.31 10.06 -8.76
C VAL A 146 4.12 9.41 -7.64
N ASP A 147 5.31 9.92 -7.36
CA ASP A 147 6.23 9.39 -6.34
C ASP A 147 6.16 10.15 -5.02
N ALA A 148 5.36 11.22 -4.94
CA ALA A 148 5.15 11.96 -3.71
C ALA A 148 4.65 11.04 -2.57
N LEU A 149 5.10 11.36 -1.36
CA LEU A 149 4.63 10.68 -0.16
C LEU A 149 3.17 11.06 0.13
N PRO A 150 2.35 10.13 0.63
CA PRO A 150 1.01 10.49 1.09
C PRO A 150 1.08 11.60 2.17
N PRO A 151 0.23 12.63 2.09
CA PRO A 151 0.22 13.72 3.08
C PRO A 151 -0.39 13.28 4.43
N SER A 152 -1.02 12.12 4.49
CA SER A 152 -1.69 11.58 5.68
C SER A 152 -1.59 10.07 5.72
N LEU A 153 -1.91 9.49 6.87
CA LEU A 153 -1.92 8.04 7.07
C LEU A 153 -2.79 7.34 6.03
N THR A 154 -2.32 6.20 5.55
CA THR A 154 -3.00 5.40 4.53
C THR A 154 -4.01 4.44 5.16
N PRO A 155 -5.32 4.59 4.94
CA PRO A 155 -6.32 3.68 5.49
C PRO A 155 -6.29 2.32 4.78
N VAL A 156 -6.44 1.24 5.56
CA VAL A 156 -6.58 -0.13 5.08
C VAL A 156 -7.98 -0.63 5.41
N TYR A 157 -8.76 -0.90 4.38
CA TYR A 157 -10.15 -1.31 4.49
C TYR A 157 -10.33 -2.83 4.44
N PRO A 158 -11.40 -3.38 5.06
CA PRO A 158 -11.87 -4.72 4.74
C PRO A 158 -12.03 -4.87 3.23
N SER A 159 -11.55 -5.97 2.65
CA SER A 159 -11.56 -6.18 1.20
C SER A 159 -11.84 -7.64 0.85
N THR A 160 -12.14 -7.90 -0.41
CA THR A 160 -12.34 -9.24 -0.95
C THR A 160 -11.41 -9.50 -2.13
N ALA A 161 -11.23 -10.77 -2.49
CA ALA A 161 -10.36 -11.17 -3.60
C ALA A 161 -10.66 -10.38 -4.89
N GLY A 162 -9.62 -9.78 -5.44
CA GLY A 162 -9.68 -8.97 -6.66
C GLY A 162 -10.21 -7.54 -6.48
N LEU A 163 -10.46 -7.06 -5.26
CA LEU A 163 -10.77 -5.67 -4.96
C LEU A 163 -9.56 -5.01 -4.29
N ALA A 164 -8.80 -4.25 -5.08
CA ALA A 164 -7.58 -3.61 -4.60
C ALA A 164 -7.88 -2.45 -3.64
N GLN A 165 -7.03 -2.27 -2.61
CA GLN A 165 -7.12 -1.18 -1.63
C GLN A 165 -7.15 0.22 -2.29
N GLY A 166 -6.34 0.45 -3.32
CA GLY A 166 -6.35 1.72 -4.05
C GLY A 166 -7.69 2.02 -4.74
N THR A 167 -8.41 0.99 -5.20
CA THR A 167 -9.76 1.15 -5.77
C THR A 167 -10.77 1.51 -4.68
N LEU A 168 -10.74 0.80 -3.53
CA LEU A 168 -11.60 1.12 -2.39
C LEU A 168 -11.38 2.54 -1.89
N ARG A 169 -10.13 2.94 -1.65
CA ARG A 169 -9.79 4.29 -1.20
C ARG A 169 -10.33 5.37 -2.12
N ARG A 170 -10.20 5.20 -3.45
CA ARG A 170 -10.73 6.16 -4.42
C ARG A 170 -12.26 6.24 -4.40
N LEU A 171 -12.94 5.09 -4.29
CA LEU A 171 -14.41 5.06 -4.24
C LEU A 171 -14.91 5.69 -2.94
N ILE A 172 -14.34 5.34 -1.80
CA ILE A 172 -14.68 5.90 -0.50
C ILE A 172 -14.42 7.41 -0.45
N ALA A 173 -13.24 7.85 -0.90
CA ALA A 173 -12.93 9.28 -0.95
C ALA A 173 -13.88 10.06 -1.85
N ARG A 174 -14.38 9.46 -2.95
CA ARG A 174 -15.39 10.07 -3.79
C ARG A 174 -16.76 10.12 -3.11
N ALA A 175 -17.16 9.02 -2.45
CA ALA A 175 -18.41 8.96 -1.70
C ALA A 175 -18.43 9.99 -0.57
N LEU A 176 -17.35 10.09 0.22
CA LEU A 176 -17.21 11.07 1.30
C LEU A 176 -17.33 12.53 0.82
N ARG A 177 -16.78 12.85 -0.37
CA ARG A 177 -16.90 14.19 -0.94
C ARG A 177 -18.30 14.51 -1.46
N ALA A 178 -19.06 13.49 -1.85
CA ALA A 178 -20.42 13.64 -2.38
C ALA A 178 -21.51 13.51 -1.31
N ALA A 179 -21.16 12.92 -0.14
CA ALA A 179 -22.10 12.68 0.93
C ALA A 179 -22.57 14.00 1.55
N ASP A 180 -23.88 14.15 1.71
CA ASP A 180 -24.44 15.15 2.60
C ASP A 180 -24.38 14.61 4.02
N LEU A 181 -23.42 15.15 4.80
CA LEU A 181 -23.19 14.78 6.20
C LEU A 181 -23.88 15.76 7.15
N ALA A 182 -24.87 16.53 6.67
CA ALA A 182 -25.64 17.39 7.51
C ALA A 182 -26.32 16.60 8.65
N GLU A 183 -26.26 17.16 9.83
CA GLU A 183 -26.88 16.58 11.02
C GLU A 183 -28.40 16.57 10.87
N LEU A 184 -28.99 15.39 10.92
CA LEU A 184 -30.44 15.22 10.83
C LEU A 184 -31.14 15.30 12.20
N LEU A 185 -30.37 15.26 13.29
CA LEU A 185 -30.93 15.38 14.63
C LEU A 185 -31.17 16.85 14.97
N ALA A 186 -32.37 17.14 15.51
CA ALA A 186 -32.70 18.47 15.98
C ALA A 186 -31.74 18.93 17.10
N ASP A 187 -31.35 20.20 17.09
CA ASP A 187 -30.41 20.77 18.07
C ASP A 187 -30.85 20.47 19.51
N GLY A 188 -32.13 20.57 19.83
CA GLY A 188 -32.67 20.26 21.16
C GLY A 188 -32.52 18.81 21.59
N TRP A 189 -32.31 17.85 20.68
CA TRP A 189 -32.03 16.46 21.04
C TRP A 189 -30.63 16.31 21.65
N ARG A 190 -29.63 17.02 21.10
CA ARG A 190 -28.26 17.02 21.64
C ARG A 190 -28.19 17.61 23.04
N GLU A 191 -28.89 18.72 23.27
CA GLU A 191 -28.90 19.40 24.57
C GLU A 191 -29.54 18.51 25.67
N GLN A 192 -30.45 17.60 25.29
CA GLN A 192 -31.12 16.70 26.25
C GLN A 192 -30.32 15.42 26.56
N HIS A 193 -29.32 15.04 25.70
CA HIS A 193 -28.65 13.74 25.77
C HIS A 193 -27.11 13.82 25.78
N ALA A 194 -26.56 15.02 25.92
CA ALA A 194 -25.11 15.28 26.10
C ALA A 194 -24.75 15.43 27.65
#